data_f4225a7014732c7c9f6b64dfd3901855
#
_entry.id   f4225a7014732c7c9f6b64dfd3901855
#
_cell.length_a   1.000
_cell.length_b   1.000
_cell.length_c   1.000
_cell.angle_alpha   90.00
_cell.angle_beta   90.00
_cell.angle_gamma   90.00
#
_symmetry.space_group_name_H-M   'P 1'
#
loop_
_entity.id
_entity.type
_entity.pdbx_description
1 polymer ?
#
loop_
_entity_poly.entity_id
_entity_poly.type
_entity_poly.pdbx_seq_one_letter_code
_entity_poly.pdbx_strand_id
1 'polypeptide(L)'
;MRVLDAVLRAIGEELAVHPAERGGALVGPRGVSLVTQLVPDPEGAATEASYRPSRALDARVKALEREDGLELKGIVHSHPPLLDAPSAQDAAELAEGLRRNGHLATYLAPIVTRCDPGSRLAPHEHALSPPGSKVSFFGAWRAGEDHAAVRPLQVTVVPLLRDAERLARAIGGEVGGVGLVDVAAAGDAALPAARLLAGGLELLVVVGDGYPALPPLVLATNADGETEQLELGWSLALAEEDRLAAAVRTILLPPGPYRAAFGPRGGPALTADRERARLAGWGRLLTRGDPAEGAARLRDALFARSAGLVSAALRERTVLVAGCGSVGSYLAEALARSGVGAFALVDPESVEAPNLSRTGYEVGDLGRAKVEALARRLLAVQPAVGLSLHATALDALGPAPLDTLVRAADLVVAATDDPAGQRLLDRFAYARGRPALFVGLYAGAQGGEVVMSVPGRTPCYLCATRTRGALAREGGGAREIDYGTARLRGELAIGPDVHHVASAAAKLGLSLLLAGSGAPLAALAETALSDGTPYLTTSTVPGYWFYPQVFGDTPGQHAYQSVWLTPAPRQDCPVCGDPSGRVDPLDVPLRGPRAASFAGVLRDGEPAGS
;
A
#
# COMPACT_ATOMS: atom_id res chain seq x y z
N MET A 1 -23.65 -7.60 -9.13
CA MET A 1 -23.02 -7.67 -10.45
C MET A 1 -22.46 -6.31 -10.80
N ARG A 2 -21.23 -6.24 -11.30
CA ARG A 2 -20.59 -5.00 -11.76
C ARG A 2 -20.48 -5.01 -13.29
N VAL A 3 -20.53 -3.84 -13.91
CA VAL A 3 -20.44 -3.66 -15.38
C VAL A 3 -19.51 -2.48 -15.64
N LEU A 4 -18.53 -2.62 -16.52
CA LEU A 4 -17.72 -1.48 -16.94
C LEU A 4 -18.56 -0.50 -17.77
N ASP A 5 -18.33 0.78 -17.56
CA ASP A 5 -18.99 1.84 -18.37
C ASP A 5 -18.66 1.74 -19.87
N ALA A 6 -17.48 1.19 -20.21
CA ALA A 6 -17.12 0.85 -21.59
C ALA A 6 -18.11 -0.14 -22.23
N VAL A 7 -18.66 -1.07 -21.44
CA VAL A 7 -19.70 -2.01 -21.93
C VAL A 7 -21.01 -1.28 -22.22
N LEU A 8 -21.40 -0.33 -21.35
CA LEU A 8 -22.60 0.48 -21.61
C LEU A 8 -22.44 1.32 -22.84
N ARG A 9 -21.24 1.87 -23.09
CA ARG A 9 -20.95 2.59 -24.33
C ARG A 9 -21.10 1.68 -25.57
N ALA A 10 -20.46 0.50 -25.53
CA ALA A 10 -20.56 -0.46 -26.63
C ALA A 10 -21.99 -0.93 -26.88
N ILE A 11 -22.79 -1.13 -25.82
CA ILE A 11 -24.23 -1.44 -25.94
C ILE A 11 -24.97 -0.28 -26.66
N GLY A 12 -24.65 0.96 -26.29
CA GLY A 12 -25.25 2.13 -26.92
C GLY A 12 -24.91 2.23 -28.42
N GLU A 13 -23.64 2.07 -28.75
CA GLU A 13 -23.14 2.16 -30.14
C GLU A 13 -23.65 1.04 -31.04
N GLU A 14 -23.71 -0.20 -30.51
CA GLU A 14 -24.05 -1.39 -31.31
C GLU A 14 -25.56 -1.68 -31.36
N LEU A 15 -26.31 -1.39 -30.29
CA LEU A 15 -27.68 -1.84 -30.16
C LEU A 15 -28.71 -0.70 -30.15
N ALA A 16 -28.37 0.47 -29.57
CA ALA A 16 -29.36 1.55 -29.43
C ALA A 16 -29.61 2.36 -30.71
N VAL A 17 -28.66 2.32 -31.67
CA VAL A 17 -28.75 3.08 -32.94
C VAL A 17 -29.56 2.38 -34.03
N HIS A 18 -29.88 1.09 -33.85
CA HIS A 18 -30.59 0.28 -34.86
C HIS A 18 -32.07 0.10 -34.51
N PRO A 19 -32.97 0.09 -35.51
CA PRO A 19 -34.36 -0.32 -35.31
C PRO A 19 -34.42 -1.84 -35.16
N ALA A 20 -35.16 -2.31 -34.19
CA ALA A 20 -35.49 -3.72 -33.91
C ALA A 20 -34.31 -4.71 -33.66
N GLU A 21 -34.54 -5.50 -32.72
CA GLU A 21 -33.95 -6.69 -32.13
C GLU A 21 -32.55 -7.12 -32.62
N ARG A 22 -31.54 -6.38 -32.21
CA ARG A 22 -30.14 -6.82 -32.27
C ARG A 22 -29.70 -7.26 -30.90
N GLY A 23 -28.64 -8.09 -30.84
CA GLY A 23 -28.13 -8.58 -29.59
C GLY A 23 -26.65 -8.87 -29.61
N GLY A 24 -26.19 -9.35 -28.47
CA GLY A 24 -24.81 -9.76 -28.29
C GLY A 24 -24.61 -10.44 -26.93
N ALA A 25 -23.44 -11.05 -26.75
CA ALA A 25 -23.09 -11.69 -25.52
C ALA A 25 -22.32 -10.71 -24.60
N LEU A 26 -22.61 -10.77 -23.31
CA LEU A 26 -21.86 -10.13 -22.27
C LEU A 26 -20.88 -11.13 -21.67
N VAL A 27 -19.61 -10.79 -21.66
CA VAL A 27 -18.54 -11.64 -21.12
C VAL A 27 -17.73 -10.93 -20.04
N GLY A 28 -17.08 -11.69 -19.19
CA GLY A 28 -16.21 -11.16 -18.15
C GLY A 28 -15.35 -12.26 -17.51
N PRO A 29 -14.45 -11.95 -16.60
CA PRO A 29 -13.54 -12.91 -15.98
C PRO A 29 -14.29 -14.07 -15.34
N ARG A 30 -13.74 -15.27 -15.47
CA ARG A 30 -14.33 -16.50 -14.93
C ARG A 30 -14.43 -16.44 -13.40
N GLY A 31 -15.59 -16.80 -12.87
CA GLY A 31 -15.85 -16.80 -11.43
C GLY A 31 -16.01 -15.42 -10.79
N VAL A 32 -15.89 -14.31 -11.54
CA VAL A 32 -16.00 -12.95 -11.02
C VAL A 32 -17.31 -12.33 -11.45
N SER A 33 -18.04 -11.68 -10.55
CA SER A 33 -19.30 -10.99 -10.83
C SER A 33 -19.09 -9.63 -11.53
N LEU A 34 -18.42 -9.65 -12.69
CA LEU A 34 -18.04 -8.48 -13.46
C LEU A 34 -18.25 -8.73 -14.96
N VAL A 35 -18.84 -7.75 -15.66
CA VAL A 35 -18.96 -7.71 -17.12
C VAL A 35 -17.92 -6.72 -17.64
N THR A 36 -17.06 -7.17 -18.54
CA THR A 36 -15.95 -6.38 -19.07
C THR A 36 -16.04 -6.09 -20.55
N GLN A 37 -16.84 -6.88 -21.29
CA GLN A 37 -16.92 -6.76 -22.75
C GLN A 37 -18.31 -7.13 -23.27
N LEU A 38 -18.76 -6.41 -24.32
CA LEU A 38 -19.83 -6.82 -25.23
C LEU A 38 -19.20 -7.52 -26.44
N VAL A 39 -19.73 -8.67 -26.80
CA VAL A 39 -19.46 -9.35 -28.08
C VAL A 39 -20.69 -9.20 -28.95
N PRO A 40 -20.71 -8.29 -29.92
CA PRO A 40 -21.89 -8.04 -30.77
C PRO A 40 -22.15 -9.22 -31.69
N ASP A 41 -23.42 -9.42 -32.06
CA ASP A 41 -23.85 -10.50 -32.96
C ASP A 41 -24.48 -9.94 -34.27
N PRO A 42 -23.66 -9.54 -35.25
CA PRO A 42 -24.18 -9.01 -36.52
C PRO A 42 -24.89 -10.08 -37.38
N GLU A 43 -24.65 -11.36 -37.10
CA GLU A 43 -25.25 -12.49 -37.83
C GLU A 43 -26.49 -13.06 -37.13
N GLY A 44 -26.87 -12.50 -35.97
CA GLY A 44 -28.02 -12.95 -35.21
C GLY A 44 -29.31 -12.84 -36.03
N ALA A 45 -30.17 -13.83 -35.92
CA ALA A 45 -31.48 -13.79 -36.58
C ALA A 45 -32.41 -12.84 -35.81
N ALA A 46 -32.71 -11.70 -36.41
CA ALA A 46 -33.58 -10.68 -35.85
C ALA A 46 -34.89 -10.58 -36.66
N THR A 47 -35.99 -10.51 -35.93
CA THR A 47 -37.32 -10.17 -36.49
C THR A 47 -37.82 -8.91 -35.80
N GLU A 48 -39.01 -8.41 -36.13
CA GLU A 48 -39.61 -7.25 -35.42
C GLU A 48 -39.96 -7.57 -33.95
N ALA A 49 -39.87 -8.82 -33.51
CA ALA A 49 -40.32 -9.29 -32.20
C ALA A 49 -39.47 -10.38 -31.56
N SER A 50 -38.30 -10.75 -32.12
CA SER A 50 -37.42 -11.77 -31.52
C SER A 50 -35.99 -11.67 -32.02
N TYR A 51 -35.03 -11.88 -31.11
CA TYR A 51 -33.62 -12.04 -31.40
C TYR A 51 -33.17 -13.47 -31.04
N ARG A 52 -32.43 -14.12 -31.95
CA ARG A 52 -31.78 -15.41 -31.71
C ARG A 52 -30.29 -15.33 -31.96
N PRO A 53 -29.45 -15.69 -30.96
CA PRO A 53 -27.99 -15.72 -31.10
C PRO A 53 -27.54 -16.60 -32.28
N SER A 54 -26.56 -16.10 -33.03
CA SER A 54 -25.95 -16.83 -34.15
C SER A 54 -24.99 -17.91 -33.65
N ARG A 55 -24.68 -18.91 -34.52
CA ARG A 55 -23.60 -19.87 -34.26
C ARG A 55 -22.22 -19.21 -34.25
N ALA A 56 -22.04 -18.11 -34.96
CA ALA A 56 -20.82 -17.34 -34.99
C ALA A 56 -20.56 -16.67 -33.62
N LEU A 57 -21.61 -16.13 -32.97
CA LEU A 57 -21.52 -15.60 -31.62
C LEU A 57 -21.07 -16.70 -30.60
N ASP A 58 -21.71 -17.87 -30.65
CA ASP A 58 -21.36 -19.01 -29.79
C ASP A 58 -19.89 -19.43 -29.97
N ALA A 59 -19.42 -19.48 -31.22
CA ALA A 59 -18.02 -19.80 -31.52
C ALA A 59 -17.04 -18.75 -30.98
N ARG A 60 -17.36 -17.45 -31.11
CA ARG A 60 -16.53 -16.37 -30.56
C ARG A 60 -16.49 -16.37 -29.05
N VAL A 61 -17.62 -16.56 -28.38
CA VAL A 61 -17.67 -16.66 -26.91
C VAL A 61 -16.84 -17.82 -26.42
N LYS A 62 -16.96 -19.00 -27.06
CA LYS A 62 -16.15 -20.18 -26.73
C LYS A 62 -14.65 -20.00 -26.98
N ALA A 63 -14.26 -19.18 -27.95
CA ALA A 63 -12.86 -18.82 -28.15
C ALA A 63 -12.34 -17.97 -26.97
N LEU A 64 -13.07 -16.90 -26.60
CA LEU A 64 -12.75 -16.06 -25.44
C LEU A 64 -12.69 -16.86 -24.13
N GLU A 65 -13.57 -17.86 -23.96
CA GLU A 65 -13.55 -18.73 -22.78
C GLU A 65 -12.29 -19.59 -22.69
N ARG A 66 -11.74 -20.01 -23.83
CA ARG A 66 -10.55 -20.85 -23.88
C ARG A 66 -9.24 -20.08 -23.86
N GLU A 67 -9.21 -18.94 -24.56
CA GLU A 67 -7.99 -18.19 -24.84
C GLU A 67 -7.74 -17.09 -23.80
N ASP A 68 -8.82 -16.41 -23.35
CA ASP A 68 -8.72 -15.23 -22.50
C ASP A 68 -9.22 -15.45 -21.07
N GLY A 69 -9.60 -16.67 -20.70
CA GLY A 69 -10.10 -16.97 -19.35
C GLY A 69 -11.42 -16.26 -18.99
N LEU A 70 -12.15 -15.79 -20.01
CA LEU A 70 -13.46 -15.18 -19.82
C LEU A 70 -14.56 -16.23 -19.67
N GLU A 71 -15.77 -15.81 -19.30
CA GLU A 71 -16.98 -16.64 -19.35
C GLU A 71 -18.17 -15.81 -19.77
N LEU A 72 -19.16 -16.46 -20.38
CA LEU A 72 -20.43 -15.85 -20.67
C LEU A 72 -21.12 -15.40 -19.38
N LYS A 73 -21.61 -14.15 -19.34
CA LYS A 73 -22.38 -13.58 -18.21
C LYS A 73 -23.86 -13.47 -18.55
N GLY A 74 -24.20 -13.39 -19.83
CA GLY A 74 -25.57 -13.25 -20.31
C GLY A 74 -25.66 -12.76 -21.75
N ILE A 75 -26.88 -12.56 -22.22
CA ILE A 75 -27.21 -12.03 -23.54
C ILE A 75 -27.95 -10.72 -23.37
N VAL A 76 -27.50 -9.68 -24.08
CA VAL A 76 -28.20 -8.40 -24.20
C VAL A 76 -28.85 -8.34 -25.57
N HIS A 77 -30.07 -7.79 -25.65
CA HIS A 77 -30.74 -7.50 -26.91
C HIS A 77 -31.62 -6.26 -26.82
N SER A 78 -31.99 -5.70 -27.98
CA SER A 78 -32.85 -4.53 -28.06
C SER A 78 -34.29 -4.95 -28.29
N HIS A 79 -35.23 -4.21 -27.71
CA HIS A 79 -36.68 -4.37 -27.90
C HIS A 79 -37.31 -3.18 -28.63
N PRO A 80 -38.50 -3.37 -29.19
CA PRO A 80 -39.31 -2.25 -29.65
C PRO A 80 -39.59 -1.23 -28.54
N PRO A 81 -39.88 0.04 -28.87
CA PRO A 81 -40.23 1.06 -27.91
C PRO A 81 -41.36 0.62 -26.97
N LEU A 82 -41.24 0.96 -25.68
CA LEU A 82 -42.22 0.65 -24.61
C LEU A 82 -42.24 -0.81 -24.11
N LEU A 83 -41.42 -1.71 -24.67
CA LEU A 83 -41.25 -3.08 -24.18
C LEU A 83 -39.90 -3.21 -23.41
N ASP A 84 -39.88 -2.70 -22.21
CA ASP A 84 -38.67 -2.61 -21.39
C ASP A 84 -38.48 -3.77 -20.39
N ALA A 85 -39.27 -4.82 -20.52
CA ALA A 85 -39.21 -6.03 -19.72
C ALA A 85 -39.07 -7.30 -20.58
N PRO A 86 -38.46 -8.39 -20.07
CA PRO A 86 -38.38 -9.66 -20.77
C PRO A 86 -39.77 -10.24 -21.09
N SER A 87 -39.95 -10.71 -22.31
CA SER A 87 -41.14 -11.41 -22.76
C SER A 87 -41.22 -12.84 -22.23
N ALA A 88 -42.33 -13.54 -22.41
CA ALA A 88 -42.47 -14.95 -22.08
C ALA A 88 -41.49 -15.85 -22.88
N GLN A 89 -41.20 -15.45 -24.12
CA GLN A 89 -40.22 -16.12 -24.98
C GLN A 89 -38.80 -15.95 -24.42
N ASP A 90 -38.43 -14.70 -24.01
CA ASP A 90 -37.13 -14.45 -23.39
C ASP A 90 -36.95 -15.29 -22.11
N ALA A 91 -38.01 -15.39 -21.30
CA ALA A 91 -37.96 -16.20 -20.07
C ALA A 91 -37.67 -17.69 -20.37
N ALA A 92 -38.22 -18.25 -21.45
CA ALA A 92 -37.93 -19.62 -21.88
C ALA A 92 -36.48 -19.78 -22.39
N GLU A 93 -35.99 -18.81 -23.17
CA GLU A 93 -34.62 -18.81 -23.68
C GLU A 93 -33.60 -18.62 -22.53
N LEU A 94 -33.93 -17.82 -21.52
CA LEU A 94 -33.11 -17.64 -20.32
C LEU A 94 -33.02 -18.91 -19.47
N ALA A 95 -34.12 -19.69 -19.37
CA ALA A 95 -34.11 -20.99 -18.71
C ALA A 95 -33.20 -21.98 -19.43
N GLU A 96 -33.23 -22.01 -20.76
CA GLU A 96 -32.32 -22.80 -21.59
C GLU A 96 -30.87 -22.34 -21.45
N GLY A 97 -30.63 -21.02 -21.47
CA GLY A 97 -29.31 -20.43 -21.24
C GLY A 97 -28.70 -20.86 -19.89
N LEU A 98 -29.47 -20.82 -18.82
CA LEU A 98 -29.06 -21.28 -17.48
C LEU A 98 -28.79 -22.79 -17.44
N ARG A 99 -29.56 -23.61 -18.19
CA ARG A 99 -29.29 -25.05 -18.28
C ARG A 99 -27.96 -25.34 -18.95
N ARG A 100 -27.67 -24.67 -20.06
CA ARG A 100 -26.40 -24.82 -20.81
C ARG A 100 -25.20 -24.28 -20.05
N ASN A 101 -25.40 -23.25 -19.23
CA ASN A 101 -24.33 -22.60 -18.45
C ASN A 101 -24.50 -22.88 -16.96
N GLY A 102 -24.43 -24.17 -16.61
CA GLY A 102 -24.69 -24.69 -15.27
C GLY A 102 -23.83 -24.11 -14.15
N HIS A 103 -22.70 -23.52 -14.48
CA HIS A 103 -21.76 -22.86 -13.57
C HIS A 103 -22.21 -21.45 -13.17
N LEU A 104 -23.09 -20.80 -13.93
CA LEU A 104 -23.55 -19.45 -13.62
C LEU A 104 -24.63 -19.48 -12.52
N ALA A 105 -24.41 -18.70 -11.47
CA ALA A 105 -25.40 -18.47 -10.42
C ALA A 105 -26.52 -17.51 -10.91
N THR A 106 -26.18 -16.56 -11.77
CA THR A 106 -27.06 -15.55 -12.35
C THR A 106 -26.74 -15.40 -13.82
N TYR A 107 -27.76 -15.45 -14.68
CA TYR A 107 -27.62 -15.14 -16.10
C TYR A 107 -28.19 -13.74 -16.37
N LEU A 108 -27.39 -12.85 -16.97
CA LEU A 108 -27.83 -11.49 -17.28
C LEU A 108 -28.68 -11.46 -18.54
N ALA A 109 -29.74 -10.66 -18.49
CA ALA A 109 -30.67 -10.43 -19.59
C ALA A 109 -30.98 -8.95 -19.75
N PRO A 110 -30.02 -8.09 -20.08
CA PRO A 110 -30.29 -6.68 -20.29
C PRO A 110 -31.10 -6.44 -21.55
N ILE A 111 -32.04 -5.50 -21.47
CA ILE A 111 -32.89 -5.09 -22.57
C ILE A 111 -32.65 -3.63 -22.90
N VAL A 112 -32.35 -3.35 -24.17
CA VAL A 112 -32.14 -1.99 -24.67
C VAL A 112 -33.43 -1.49 -25.29
N THR A 113 -33.90 -0.33 -24.83
CA THR A 113 -35.12 0.31 -25.35
C THR A 113 -34.93 1.80 -25.54
N ARG A 114 -35.82 2.41 -26.33
CA ARG A 114 -35.92 3.86 -26.42
C ARG A 114 -36.69 4.41 -25.22
N CYS A 115 -36.30 5.58 -24.77
CA CYS A 115 -36.99 6.33 -23.72
C CYS A 115 -36.99 7.82 -24.03
N ASP A 116 -37.91 8.58 -23.40
CA ASP A 116 -37.88 10.02 -23.53
C ASP A 116 -36.63 10.61 -22.87
N PRO A 117 -35.91 11.52 -23.52
CA PRO A 117 -34.76 12.19 -22.91
C PRO A 117 -35.17 12.90 -21.61
N GLY A 118 -34.42 12.61 -20.52
CA GLY A 118 -34.70 13.20 -19.22
C GLY A 118 -35.74 12.45 -18.36
N SER A 119 -36.28 11.32 -18.83
CA SER A 119 -37.13 10.46 -18.00
C SER A 119 -36.37 9.93 -16.77
N ARG A 120 -37.08 9.80 -15.63
CA ARG A 120 -36.50 9.22 -14.43
C ARG A 120 -36.32 7.73 -14.64
N LEU A 121 -35.07 7.29 -14.52
CA LEU A 121 -34.70 5.88 -14.60
C LEU A 121 -34.92 5.13 -13.28
N ALA A 122 -35.34 3.87 -13.38
CA ALA A 122 -35.44 2.98 -12.25
C ALA A 122 -34.02 2.51 -11.81
N PRO A 123 -33.81 1.97 -10.57
CA PRO A 123 -32.50 1.57 -10.08
C PRO A 123 -31.76 0.51 -10.90
N HIS A 124 -32.47 -0.25 -11.73
CA HIS A 124 -31.91 -1.27 -12.63
C HIS A 124 -31.72 -0.77 -14.07
N GLU A 125 -31.99 0.51 -14.32
CA GLU A 125 -31.91 1.14 -15.64
C GLU A 125 -30.75 2.12 -15.72
N HIS A 126 -30.09 2.16 -16.88
CA HIS A 126 -29.00 3.08 -17.15
C HIS A 126 -29.19 3.75 -18.51
N ALA A 127 -28.97 5.07 -18.54
CA ALA A 127 -28.98 5.83 -19.79
C ALA A 127 -27.85 5.36 -20.70
N LEU A 128 -28.11 5.31 -21.99
CA LEU A 128 -27.12 5.01 -23.01
C LEU A 128 -26.84 6.26 -23.87
N SER A 129 -25.76 6.20 -24.65
CA SER A 129 -25.48 7.11 -25.74
C SER A 129 -25.83 6.39 -27.05
N PRO A 130 -26.61 7.02 -27.98
CA PRO A 130 -27.10 8.39 -27.95
C PRO A 130 -28.26 8.62 -26.96
N PRO A 131 -28.49 9.87 -26.53
CA PRO A 131 -29.62 10.22 -25.66
C PRO A 131 -30.96 9.75 -26.21
N GLY A 132 -31.87 9.36 -25.32
CA GLY A 132 -33.18 8.80 -25.70
C GLY A 132 -33.19 7.28 -25.82
N SER A 133 -32.15 6.61 -25.29
CA SER A 133 -32.07 5.17 -25.12
C SER A 133 -31.62 4.79 -23.72
N LYS A 134 -32.08 3.65 -23.25
CA LYS A 134 -31.71 3.08 -21.94
C LYS A 134 -31.46 1.58 -22.06
N VAL A 135 -30.73 1.03 -21.11
CA VAL A 135 -30.65 -0.41 -20.87
C VAL A 135 -31.25 -0.74 -19.50
N SER A 136 -32.16 -1.70 -19.47
CA SER A 136 -32.79 -2.23 -18.27
C SER A 136 -32.18 -3.58 -17.95
N PHE A 137 -31.51 -3.72 -16.79
CA PHE A 137 -30.86 -4.97 -16.39
C PHE A 137 -31.83 -5.91 -15.69
N PHE A 138 -31.87 -7.14 -16.17
CA PHE A 138 -32.58 -8.23 -15.53
C PHE A 138 -31.58 -9.36 -15.23
N GLY A 139 -31.84 -10.11 -14.17
CA GLY A 139 -31.13 -11.33 -13.84
C GLY A 139 -32.11 -12.50 -13.90
N ALA A 140 -31.63 -13.64 -14.39
CA ALA A 140 -32.36 -14.89 -14.36
C ALA A 140 -31.65 -15.87 -13.43
N TRP A 141 -32.42 -16.54 -12.58
CA TRP A 141 -31.95 -17.56 -11.63
C TRP A 141 -32.74 -18.86 -11.81
N ARG A 142 -32.15 -19.98 -11.46
CA ARG A 142 -32.87 -21.26 -11.47
C ARG A 142 -33.96 -21.28 -10.41
N ALA A 143 -35.18 -21.49 -10.84
CA ALA A 143 -36.34 -21.64 -9.97
C ALA A 143 -36.90 -23.09 -9.97
N GLY A 144 -36.26 -24.04 -10.67
CA GLY A 144 -36.60 -25.43 -10.87
C GLY A 144 -35.81 -26.00 -12.05
N GLU A 145 -36.07 -27.25 -12.44
CA GLU A 145 -35.34 -27.87 -13.55
C GLU A 145 -35.55 -27.16 -14.89
N ASP A 146 -36.77 -26.69 -15.17
CA ASP A 146 -37.15 -26.07 -16.43
C ASP A 146 -37.65 -24.62 -16.30
N HIS A 147 -37.47 -23.99 -15.15
CA HIS A 147 -37.97 -22.63 -14.93
C HIS A 147 -36.88 -21.68 -14.46
N ALA A 148 -36.84 -20.50 -15.05
CA ALA A 148 -36.04 -19.38 -14.60
C ALA A 148 -36.91 -18.30 -13.94
N ALA A 149 -36.53 -17.85 -12.76
CA ALA A 149 -37.09 -16.64 -12.17
C ALA A 149 -36.33 -15.43 -12.75
N VAL A 150 -37.05 -14.53 -13.42
CA VAL A 150 -36.46 -13.30 -13.99
C VAL A 150 -36.93 -12.11 -13.19
N ARG A 151 -35.97 -11.26 -12.75
CA ARG A 151 -36.27 -10.06 -11.93
C ARG A 151 -35.36 -8.91 -12.34
N PRO A 152 -35.79 -7.65 -12.13
CA PRO A 152 -34.90 -6.49 -12.23
C PRO A 152 -33.68 -6.69 -11.35
N LEU A 153 -32.50 -6.40 -11.91
CA LEU A 153 -31.22 -6.53 -11.24
C LEU A 153 -30.49 -5.19 -11.21
N GLN A 154 -30.30 -4.62 -10.05
CA GLN A 154 -29.46 -3.45 -9.91
C GLN A 154 -28.00 -3.84 -10.14
N VAL A 155 -27.32 -3.22 -11.08
CA VAL A 155 -25.91 -3.37 -11.36
C VAL A 155 -25.13 -2.15 -10.90
N THR A 156 -23.87 -2.34 -10.53
CA THR A 156 -22.94 -1.25 -10.23
C THR A 156 -22.10 -0.95 -11.45
N VAL A 157 -22.19 0.25 -11.98
CA VAL A 157 -21.34 0.69 -13.10
C VAL A 157 -19.98 1.10 -12.56
N VAL A 158 -18.92 0.51 -13.13
CA VAL A 158 -17.53 0.88 -12.83
C VAL A 158 -17.09 1.93 -13.83
N PRO A 159 -16.83 3.17 -13.44
CA PRO A 159 -16.67 4.31 -14.37
C PRO A 159 -15.23 4.44 -14.91
N LEU A 160 -14.60 3.33 -15.27
CA LEU A 160 -13.19 3.28 -15.67
C LEU A 160 -12.91 4.06 -16.96
N LEU A 161 -13.75 3.89 -18.00
CA LEU A 161 -13.54 4.58 -19.27
C LEU A 161 -13.77 6.08 -19.13
N ARG A 162 -14.86 6.50 -18.48
CA ARG A 162 -15.16 7.92 -18.19
C ARG A 162 -14.00 8.60 -17.46
N ASP A 163 -13.50 7.94 -16.42
CA ASP A 163 -12.45 8.52 -15.59
C ASP A 163 -11.09 8.52 -16.31
N ALA A 164 -10.82 7.50 -17.15
CA ALA A 164 -9.64 7.46 -18.02
C ALA A 164 -9.69 8.58 -19.08
N GLU A 165 -10.84 8.83 -19.69
CA GLU A 165 -11.02 9.94 -20.66
C GLU A 165 -10.87 11.32 -20.02
N ARG A 166 -11.37 11.49 -18.78
CA ARG A 166 -11.16 12.72 -18.01
C ARG A 166 -9.69 12.93 -17.67
N LEU A 167 -9.02 11.85 -17.23
CA LEU A 167 -7.59 11.88 -16.97
C LEU A 167 -6.81 12.24 -18.25
N ALA A 168 -7.07 11.54 -19.35
CA ALA A 168 -6.41 11.80 -20.64
C ALA A 168 -6.53 13.28 -21.05
N ARG A 169 -7.74 13.84 -21.00
CA ARG A 169 -7.95 15.29 -21.25
C ARG A 169 -7.17 16.19 -20.31
N ALA A 170 -7.10 15.83 -19.02
CA ALA A 170 -6.42 16.64 -18.00
C ALA A 170 -4.90 16.68 -18.17
N ILE A 171 -4.31 15.64 -18.78
CA ILE A 171 -2.85 15.52 -18.99
C ILE A 171 -2.42 15.69 -20.46
N GLY A 172 -3.35 16.01 -21.36
CA GLY A 172 -3.05 16.18 -22.78
C GLY A 172 -2.72 14.86 -23.49
N GLY A 173 -3.35 13.77 -23.10
CA GLY A 173 -3.15 12.43 -23.63
C GLY A 173 -4.41 11.85 -24.30
N GLU A 174 -4.34 10.59 -24.65
CA GLU A 174 -5.43 9.81 -25.24
C GLU A 174 -5.61 8.46 -24.55
N VAL A 175 -6.82 7.88 -24.61
CA VAL A 175 -7.11 6.55 -24.11
C VAL A 175 -6.80 5.54 -25.21
N GLY A 176 -5.82 4.67 -24.98
CA GLY A 176 -5.41 3.60 -25.89
C GLY A 176 -6.34 2.38 -25.85
N GLY A 177 -7.13 2.22 -24.79
CA GLY A 177 -8.09 1.13 -24.65
C GLY A 177 -8.46 0.81 -23.20
N VAL A 178 -9.51 0.00 -23.05
CA VAL A 178 -9.94 -0.59 -21.76
C VAL A 178 -10.00 -2.10 -21.94
N GLY A 179 -9.45 -2.84 -20.99
CA GLY A 179 -9.38 -4.30 -21.06
C GLY A 179 -9.11 -4.93 -19.70
N LEU A 180 -8.59 -6.13 -19.72
CA LEU A 180 -8.15 -6.86 -18.52
C LEU A 180 -6.63 -6.96 -18.51
N VAL A 181 -6.05 -6.93 -17.32
CA VAL A 181 -4.62 -7.16 -17.10
C VAL A 181 -4.43 -8.14 -15.95
N ASP A 182 -3.44 -9.01 -16.08
CA ASP A 182 -3.02 -9.88 -15.00
C ASP A 182 -2.06 -9.10 -14.10
N VAL A 183 -2.41 -9.02 -12.82
CA VAL A 183 -1.58 -8.37 -11.81
C VAL A 183 -1.12 -9.43 -10.83
N ALA A 184 0.17 -9.74 -10.85
CA ALA A 184 0.78 -10.78 -10.02
C ALA A 184 0.49 -10.63 -8.51
N ALA A 185 0.28 -9.39 -8.04
CA ALA A 185 -0.06 -9.10 -6.64
C ALA A 185 -1.53 -9.40 -6.27
N ALA A 186 -2.41 -9.65 -7.26
CA ALA A 186 -3.83 -9.92 -7.04
C ALA A 186 -4.19 -11.42 -7.04
N GLY A 187 -3.18 -12.30 -7.02
CA GLY A 187 -3.37 -13.71 -7.34
C GLY A 187 -3.67 -13.87 -8.85
N ASP A 188 -4.00 -15.04 -9.32
CA ASP A 188 -4.27 -15.30 -10.75
C ASP A 188 -5.55 -14.61 -11.32
N ALA A 189 -5.98 -13.49 -10.73
CA ALA A 189 -7.19 -12.79 -11.14
C ALA A 189 -6.85 -11.62 -12.08
N ALA A 190 -7.46 -11.64 -13.26
CA ALA A 190 -7.41 -10.53 -14.19
C ALA A 190 -8.26 -9.35 -13.68
N LEU A 191 -7.66 -8.14 -13.63
CA LEU A 191 -8.32 -6.91 -13.19
C LEU A 191 -8.62 -5.97 -14.37
N PRO A 192 -9.72 -5.20 -14.31
CA PRO A 192 -10.00 -4.19 -15.32
C PRO A 192 -8.95 -3.09 -15.32
N ALA A 193 -8.51 -2.70 -16.50
CA ALA A 193 -7.54 -1.64 -16.67
C ALA A 193 -7.84 -0.75 -17.87
N ALA A 194 -7.45 0.52 -17.78
CA ALA A 194 -7.42 1.46 -18.89
C ALA A 194 -5.97 1.84 -19.20
N ARG A 195 -5.62 1.83 -20.48
CA ARG A 195 -4.32 2.25 -21.00
C ARG A 195 -4.44 3.65 -21.58
N LEU A 196 -3.54 4.54 -21.17
CA LEU A 196 -3.49 5.92 -21.67
C LEU A 196 -2.08 6.24 -22.18
N LEU A 197 -2.01 7.11 -23.18
CA LEU A 197 -0.76 7.61 -23.76
C LEU A 197 -0.71 9.12 -23.58
N ALA A 198 0.33 9.65 -22.95
CA ALA A 198 0.47 11.08 -22.72
C ALA A 198 1.94 11.50 -22.64
N GLY A 199 2.37 12.40 -23.54
CA GLY A 199 3.67 13.05 -23.46
C GLY A 199 4.88 12.09 -23.45
N GLY A 200 4.77 10.93 -24.11
CA GLY A 200 5.82 9.89 -24.13
C GLY A 200 5.78 8.95 -22.91
N LEU A 201 4.73 9.04 -22.09
CA LEU A 201 4.43 8.09 -21.03
C LEU A 201 3.24 7.21 -21.44
N GLU A 202 3.33 5.94 -21.08
CA GLU A 202 2.19 5.03 -21.05
C GLU A 202 1.70 4.90 -19.61
N LEU A 203 0.43 5.18 -19.38
CA LEU A 203 -0.20 4.99 -18.08
C LEU A 203 -1.14 3.80 -18.14
N LEU A 204 -1.02 2.89 -17.18
CA LEU A 204 -1.94 1.79 -16.97
C LEU A 204 -2.70 2.01 -15.66
N VAL A 205 -4.00 2.26 -15.76
CA VAL A 205 -4.90 2.47 -14.61
C VAL A 205 -5.64 1.19 -14.34
N VAL A 206 -5.29 0.47 -13.27
CA VAL A 206 -5.88 -0.81 -12.88
C VAL A 206 -6.85 -0.61 -11.72
N VAL A 207 -8.08 -1.09 -11.84
CA VAL A 207 -9.12 -0.89 -10.83
C VAL A 207 -9.51 -2.20 -10.16
N GLY A 208 -9.62 -2.17 -8.83
CA GLY A 208 -10.12 -3.26 -8.02
C GLY A 208 -11.61 -3.14 -7.70
N ASP A 209 -12.08 -4.02 -6.81
CA ASP A 209 -13.49 -4.13 -6.42
C ASP A 209 -14.05 -2.88 -5.73
N GLY A 210 -13.20 -2.14 -5.04
CA GLY A 210 -13.59 -0.95 -4.30
C GLY A 210 -13.59 0.36 -5.12
N TYR A 211 -13.21 0.33 -6.39
CA TYR A 211 -13.20 1.52 -7.23
C TYR A 211 -14.64 1.98 -7.56
N PRO A 212 -14.95 3.29 -7.54
CA PRO A 212 -14.08 4.46 -7.35
C PRO A 212 -14.00 4.98 -5.90
N ALA A 213 -14.46 4.25 -4.91
CA ALA A 213 -14.28 4.63 -3.51
C ALA A 213 -12.82 4.43 -3.05
N LEU A 214 -12.18 3.34 -3.47
CA LEU A 214 -10.76 3.10 -3.26
C LEU A 214 -9.92 3.56 -4.47
N PRO A 215 -8.66 3.99 -4.24
CA PRO A 215 -7.78 4.40 -5.33
C PRO A 215 -7.46 3.23 -6.27
N PRO A 216 -7.29 3.49 -7.58
CA PRO A 216 -6.75 2.52 -8.50
C PRO A 216 -5.23 2.37 -8.31
N LEU A 217 -4.66 1.29 -8.83
CA LEU A 217 -3.24 1.19 -9.11
C LEU A 217 -2.97 1.92 -10.42
N VAL A 218 -2.03 2.87 -10.43
CA VAL A 218 -1.59 3.53 -11.66
C VAL A 218 -0.11 3.28 -11.86
N LEU A 219 0.22 2.63 -12.97
CA LEU A 219 1.59 2.39 -13.42
C LEU A 219 1.90 3.36 -14.55
N ALA A 220 3.08 3.97 -14.52
CA ALA A 220 3.59 4.82 -15.57
C ALA A 220 4.84 4.21 -16.16
N THR A 221 4.88 4.01 -17.47
CA THR A 221 6.01 3.48 -18.21
C THR A 221 6.58 4.57 -19.13
N ASN A 222 7.88 4.80 -19.07
CA ASN A 222 8.56 5.77 -19.93
C ASN A 222 8.96 5.16 -21.28
N ALA A 223 9.56 5.98 -22.16
CA ALA A 223 10.01 5.55 -23.49
C ALA A 223 11.13 4.50 -23.44
N ASP A 224 11.84 4.41 -22.33
CA ASP A 224 12.93 3.43 -22.12
C ASP A 224 12.39 2.10 -21.55
N GLY A 225 11.06 1.98 -21.36
CA GLY A 225 10.41 0.79 -20.84
C GLY A 225 10.47 0.66 -19.30
N GLU A 226 10.97 1.67 -18.60
CA GLU A 226 10.97 1.68 -17.15
C GLU A 226 9.56 1.98 -16.61
N THR A 227 9.10 1.16 -15.68
CA THR A 227 7.74 1.28 -15.10
C THR A 227 7.83 1.65 -13.63
N GLU A 228 7.05 2.64 -13.24
CA GLU A 228 6.90 3.07 -11.85
C GLU A 228 5.41 3.14 -11.46
N GLN A 229 5.10 2.75 -10.23
CA GLN A 229 3.77 2.93 -9.66
C GLN A 229 3.62 4.37 -9.15
N LEU A 230 2.55 5.05 -9.59
CA LEU A 230 2.21 6.39 -9.11
C LEU A 230 1.56 6.33 -7.73
N GLU A 231 2.06 7.13 -6.81
CA GLU A 231 1.46 7.31 -5.49
C GLU A 231 0.36 8.36 -5.53
N LEU A 232 -0.89 7.90 -5.56
CA LEU A 232 -2.03 8.76 -5.71
C LEU A 232 -2.46 9.41 -4.39
N GLY A 233 -2.59 10.73 -4.39
CA GLY A 233 -3.31 11.46 -3.36
C GLY A 233 -4.82 11.32 -3.57
N TRP A 234 -5.44 10.23 -3.11
CA TRP A 234 -6.87 9.96 -3.29
C TRP A 234 -7.72 10.71 -2.29
N SER A 235 -8.70 11.49 -2.75
CA SER A 235 -9.58 12.27 -1.90
C SER A 235 -11.05 12.00 -2.20
N LEU A 236 -11.77 11.53 -1.19
CA LEU A 236 -13.23 11.34 -1.25
C LEU A 236 -14.00 12.67 -1.14
N ALA A 237 -13.34 13.78 -0.83
CA ALA A 237 -13.95 15.11 -0.82
C ALA A 237 -14.15 15.67 -2.23
N LEU A 238 -13.47 15.12 -3.24
CA LEU A 238 -13.68 15.48 -4.64
C LEU A 238 -14.89 14.71 -5.20
N ALA A 239 -15.54 15.31 -6.21
CA ALA A 239 -16.54 14.59 -7.00
C ALA A 239 -15.91 13.30 -7.56
N GLU A 240 -16.69 12.23 -7.58
CA GLU A 240 -16.19 10.89 -7.95
C GLU A 240 -15.44 10.90 -9.28
N GLU A 241 -16.01 11.55 -10.27
CA GLU A 241 -15.50 11.68 -11.62
C GLU A 241 -14.21 12.50 -11.77
N ASP A 242 -13.85 13.29 -10.78
CA ASP A 242 -12.65 14.14 -10.79
C ASP A 242 -11.48 13.54 -9.99
N ARG A 243 -11.72 12.50 -9.19
CA ARG A 243 -10.72 11.93 -8.26
C ARG A 243 -9.48 11.43 -8.97
N LEU A 244 -9.66 10.63 -10.03
CA LEU A 244 -8.53 10.05 -10.78
C LEU A 244 -7.71 11.15 -11.47
N ALA A 245 -8.38 12.05 -12.21
CA ALA A 245 -7.72 13.14 -12.92
C ALA A 245 -6.95 14.06 -11.94
N ALA A 246 -7.56 14.42 -10.81
CA ALA A 246 -6.92 15.25 -9.80
C ALA A 246 -5.70 14.55 -9.16
N ALA A 247 -5.83 13.27 -8.81
CA ALA A 247 -4.78 12.49 -8.17
C ALA A 247 -3.55 12.33 -9.08
N VAL A 248 -3.74 11.99 -10.35
CA VAL A 248 -2.65 11.80 -11.31
C VAL A 248 -2.06 13.14 -11.75
N ARG A 249 -2.93 14.15 -12.00
CA ARG A 249 -2.49 15.48 -12.40
C ARG A 249 -1.55 16.12 -11.38
N THR A 250 -1.77 15.96 -10.08
CA THR A 250 -0.88 16.51 -9.05
C THR A 250 0.51 15.89 -9.07
N ILE A 251 0.67 14.71 -9.68
CA ILE A 251 1.95 14.03 -9.82
C ILE A 251 2.64 14.42 -11.13
N LEU A 252 1.86 14.46 -12.24
CA LEU A 252 2.41 14.67 -13.57
C LEU A 252 2.56 16.13 -13.98
N LEU A 253 1.86 17.06 -13.34
CA LEU A 253 1.89 18.49 -13.66
C LEU A 253 2.20 19.36 -12.42
N PRO A 254 3.02 20.43 -12.56
CA PRO A 254 3.64 20.96 -13.77
C PRO A 254 4.74 20.07 -14.32
N PRO A 255 5.04 20.20 -15.66
CA PRO A 255 6.06 19.37 -16.30
C PRO A 255 7.41 19.59 -15.64
N GLY A 256 7.97 18.56 -15.07
CA GLY A 256 9.31 18.62 -14.50
C GLY A 256 9.62 17.59 -13.43
N PRO A 257 8.89 17.49 -12.32
CA PRO A 257 9.32 16.60 -11.25
C PRO A 257 9.28 15.12 -11.64
N TYR A 258 8.34 14.70 -12.48
CA TYR A 258 8.18 13.28 -12.80
C TYR A 258 9.20 12.75 -13.82
N ARG A 259 9.60 13.56 -14.82
CA ARG A 259 10.67 13.14 -15.77
C ARG A 259 12.04 12.99 -15.11
N ALA A 260 12.26 13.67 -13.98
CA ALA A 260 13.46 13.50 -13.18
C ALA A 260 13.36 12.33 -12.17
N ALA A 261 12.16 11.78 -11.94
CA ALA A 261 11.92 10.72 -10.95
C ALA A 261 12.18 9.30 -11.49
N PHE A 262 12.32 9.12 -12.81
CA PHE A 262 12.84 7.89 -13.40
C PHE A 262 14.38 7.88 -13.35
N GLY A 263 14.95 8.14 -12.18
CA GLY A 263 16.35 7.90 -11.91
C GLY A 263 16.61 6.45 -11.51
N PRO A 264 17.88 6.01 -11.48
CA PRO A 264 18.22 4.64 -11.15
C PRO A 264 17.61 4.22 -9.81
N ARG A 265 17.06 3.00 -9.75
CA ARG A 265 16.44 2.39 -8.57
C ARG A 265 17.35 2.56 -7.34
N GLY A 266 16.84 3.13 -6.24
CA GLY A 266 17.55 3.31 -4.97
C GLY A 266 18.18 4.69 -4.77
N GLY A 267 17.86 5.66 -5.59
CA GLY A 267 18.33 7.03 -5.42
C GLY A 267 17.39 7.92 -4.61
N PRO A 268 17.87 9.07 -4.13
CA PRO A 268 17.14 10.04 -3.30
C PRO A 268 16.00 10.77 -4.04
N ALA A 269 15.35 10.16 -4.98
CA ALA A 269 14.41 10.78 -5.92
C ALA A 269 12.99 10.99 -5.37
N LEU A 270 12.69 10.59 -4.14
CA LEU A 270 11.56 11.17 -3.40
C LEU A 270 11.89 12.60 -2.94
N THR A 271 12.72 13.27 -3.71
CA THR A 271 13.49 14.47 -3.41
C THR A 271 12.66 15.75 -3.41
N ALA A 272 13.33 16.80 -2.98
CA ALA A 272 12.93 18.18 -2.82
C ALA A 272 11.91 18.73 -3.85
N ASP A 273 11.87 18.23 -5.07
CA ASP A 273 10.96 18.70 -6.11
C ASP A 273 9.55 18.08 -6.01
N ARG A 274 9.46 16.80 -5.65
CA ARG A 274 8.19 16.14 -5.32
C ARG A 274 7.58 16.75 -4.05
N GLU A 275 8.42 17.02 -3.07
CA GLU A 275 8.08 17.74 -1.86
C GLU A 275 7.59 19.15 -2.16
N ARG A 276 8.33 19.94 -2.95
CA ARG A 276 7.92 21.27 -3.37
C ARG A 276 6.58 21.29 -4.10
N ALA A 277 6.36 20.33 -5.01
CA ALA A 277 5.09 20.21 -5.72
C ALA A 277 3.93 19.83 -4.79
N ARG A 278 4.16 18.95 -3.81
CA ARG A 278 3.16 18.60 -2.78
C ARG A 278 2.87 19.77 -1.85
N LEU A 279 3.90 20.42 -1.35
CA LEU A 279 3.76 21.61 -0.48
C LEU A 279 3.07 22.75 -1.23
N ALA A 280 3.39 22.97 -2.49
CA ALA A 280 2.70 23.96 -3.33
C ALA A 280 1.22 23.59 -3.55
N GLY A 281 0.89 22.30 -3.68
CA GLY A 281 -0.48 21.81 -3.73
C GLY A 281 -1.25 22.10 -2.45
N TRP A 282 -0.68 21.77 -1.30
CA TRP A 282 -1.25 22.07 0.01
C TRP A 282 -1.31 23.57 0.29
N GLY A 283 -0.28 24.34 -0.11
CA GLY A 283 -0.27 25.78 0.01
C GLY A 283 -1.44 26.45 -0.71
N ARG A 284 -1.79 25.99 -1.90
CA ARG A 284 -2.97 26.44 -2.65
C ARG A 284 -4.30 26.14 -1.95
N LEU A 285 -4.38 25.03 -1.21
CA LEU A 285 -5.57 24.67 -0.43
C LEU A 285 -5.74 25.55 0.82
N LEU A 286 -4.64 26.00 1.42
CA LEU A 286 -4.65 26.76 2.67
C LEU A 286 -4.65 28.27 2.47
N THR A 287 -4.16 28.75 1.33
CA THR A 287 -4.10 30.18 1.01
C THR A 287 -4.60 30.41 -0.42
N ARG A 288 -5.35 31.49 -0.60
CA ARG A 288 -5.69 32.01 -1.94
C ARG A 288 -4.52 32.82 -2.55
N GLY A 289 -3.33 32.74 -1.95
CA GLY A 289 -2.13 33.49 -2.28
C GLY A 289 -0.95 32.66 -2.72
N ASP A 290 0.28 33.07 -2.36
CA ASP A 290 1.53 32.40 -2.73
C ASP A 290 1.59 30.96 -2.18
N PRO A 291 1.82 29.94 -3.02
CA PRO A 291 1.96 28.54 -2.60
C PRO A 291 3.09 28.30 -1.59
N ALA A 292 4.20 29.05 -1.67
CA ALA A 292 5.32 28.90 -0.74
C ALA A 292 4.96 29.37 0.67
N GLU A 293 4.20 30.47 0.77
CA GLU A 293 3.68 30.98 2.05
C GLU A 293 2.68 30.00 2.67
N GLY A 294 1.80 29.41 1.85
CA GLY A 294 0.86 28.40 2.30
C GLY A 294 1.53 27.13 2.82
N ALA A 295 2.62 26.68 2.17
CA ALA A 295 3.42 25.55 2.63
C ALA A 295 4.13 25.82 3.96
N ALA A 296 4.64 27.04 4.16
CA ALA A 296 5.24 27.46 5.43
C ALA A 296 4.21 27.47 6.56
N ARG A 297 3.03 28.06 6.32
CA ARG A 297 1.92 28.09 7.29
C ARG A 297 1.43 26.68 7.65
N LEU A 298 1.36 25.76 6.68
CA LEU A 298 1.00 24.37 6.97
C LEU A 298 2.02 23.73 7.91
N ARG A 299 3.32 23.89 7.63
CA ARG A 299 4.38 23.34 8.50
C ARG A 299 4.28 23.86 9.92
N ASP A 300 4.04 25.15 10.09
CA ASP A 300 3.92 25.76 11.41
C ASP A 300 2.64 25.30 12.13
N ALA A 301 1.55 25.15 11.41
CA ALA A 301 0.29 24.64 11.95
C ALA A 301 0.36 23.18 12.39
N LEU A 302 1.07 22.33 11.64
CA LEU A 302 1.24 20.90 11.98
C LEU A 302 1.83 20.70 13.39
N PHE A 303 2.79 21.53 13.78
CA PHE A 303 3.52 21.39 15.03
C PHE A 303 3.11 22.40 16.12
N ALA A 304 2.05 23.16 15.90
CA ALA A 304 1.61 24.21 16.84
C ALA A 304 1.30 23.66 18.25
N ARG A 305 0.76 22.44 18.35
CA ARG A 305 0.43 21.81 19.65
C ARG A 305 1.62 21.19 20.38
N SER A 306 2.72 20.93 19.70
CA SER A 306 3.96 20.44 20.29
C SER A 306 4.98 21.58 20.51
N ALA A 307 4.71 22.78 20.03
CA ALA A 307 5.53 23.96 20.26
C ALA A 307 5.71 24.21 21.77
N GLY A 308 6.96 24.42 22.18
CA GLY A 308 7.32 24.58 23.59
C GLY A 308 7.73 23.28 24.29
N LEU A 309 7.36 22.11 23.77
CA LEU A 309 7.89 20.80 24.24
C LEU A 309 9.08 20.33 23.40
N VAL A 310 9.02 20.58 22.10
CA VAL A 310 10.06 20.25 21.13
C VAL A 310 10.55 21.51 20.42
N SER A 311 11.79 21.47 19.94
CA SER A 311 12.40 22.58 19.20
C SER A 311 12.16 22.42 17.69
N ALA A 312 12.08 23.55 16.98
CA ALA A 312 12.09 23.59 15.52
C ALA A 312 13.36 22.95 14.90
N ALA A 313 14.43 22.80 15.68
CA ALA A 313 15.66 22.11 15.26
C ALA A 313 15.43 20.64 14.83
N LEU A 314 14.34 20.01 15.25
CA LEU A 314 14.00 18.66 14.76
C LEU A 314 13.80 18.59 13.25
N ARG A 315 13.44 19.72 12.62
CA ARG A 315 13.25 19.81 11.15
C ARG A 315 14.55 19.57 10.37
N GLU A 316 15.69 19.78 10.99
CA GLU A 316 17.02 19.58 10.40
C GLU A 316 17.62 18.21 10.75
N ARG A 317 16.92 17.43 11.58
CA ARG A 317 17.41 16.15 12.04
C ARG A 317 17.05 15.03 11.10
N THR A 318 18.03 14.14 10.89
CA THR A 318 17.90 12.91 10.08
C THR A 318 17.96 11.69 10.97
N VAL A 319 17.02 10.77 10.79
CA VAL A 319 16.97 9.50 11.51
C VAL A 319 17.15 8.34 10.55
N LEU A 320 18.11 7.47 10.81
CA LEU A 320 18.25 6.18 10.13
C LEU A 320 17.38 5.15 10.87
N VAL A 321 16.41 4.56 10.20
CA VAL A 321 15.55 3.50 10.76
C VAL A 321 15.82 2.20 10.03
N ALA A 322 16.37 1.23 10.73
CA ALA A 322 16.57 -0.13 10.24
C ALA A 322 15.51 -1.05 10.84
N GLY A 323 14.71 -1.65 9.97
CA GLY A 323 13.49 -2.36 10.30
C GLY A 323 12.26 -1.45 10.23
N CYS A 324 11.45 -1.62 9.20
CA CYS A 324 10.18 -0.91 8.99
C CYS A 324 8.96 -1.80 9.34
N GLY A 325 9.16 -2.78 10.22
CA GLY A 325 8.11 -3.66 10.73
C GLY A 325 7.19 -2.99 11.75
N SER A 326 6.67 -3.76 12.70
CA SER A 326 5.69 -3.30 13.69
C SER A 326 6.21 -2.13 14.54
N VAL A 327 7.37 -2.27 15.14
CA VAL A 327 7.97 -1.21 15.99
C VAL A 327 8.43 -0.03 15.14
N GLY A 328 9.21 -0.29 14.08
CA GLY A 328 9.84 0.76 13.29
C GLY A 328 8.84 1.65 12.54
N SER A 329 7.73 1.09 12.04
CA SER A 329 6.71 1.88 11.36
C SER A 329 6.02 2.89 12.29
N TYR A 330 5.64 2.47 13.50
CA TYR A 330 5.03 3.37 14.48
C TYR A 330 6.01 4.39 15.05
N LEU A 331 7.25 3.96 15.33
CA LEU A 331 8.29 4.85 15.83
C LEU A 331 8.61 5.96 14.81
N ALA A 332 8.84 5.60 13.56
CA ALA A 332 9.13 6.57 12.50
C ALA A 332 7.96 7.55 12.30
N GLU A 333 6.72 7.07 12.30
CA GLU A 333 5.54 7.92 12.21
C GLU A 333 5.44 8.88 13.42
N ALA A 334 5.68 8.39 14.64
CA ALA A 334 5.67 9.23 15.84
C ALA A 334 6.74 10.33 15.79
N LEU A 335 7.94 10.02 15.32
CA LEU A 335 9.02 10.98 15.11
C LEU A 335 8.66 12.02 14.03
N ALA A 336 8.08 11.59 12.90
CA ALA A 336 7.64 12.49 11.84
C ALA A 336 6.53 13.43 12.32
N ARG A 337 5.53 12.93 13.07
CA ARG A 337 4.47 13.72 13.72
C ARG A 337 5.01 14.71 14.74
N SER A 338 6.21 14.47 15.26
CA SER A 338 6.89 15.38 16.20
C SER A 338 7.81 16.39 15.53
N GLY A 339 7.99 16.32 14.20
CA GLY A 339 8.73 17.31 13.44
C GLY A 339 10.12 16.91 12.96
N VAL A 340 10.52 15.65 13.10
CA VAL A 340 11.79 15.17 12.53
C VAL A 340 11.78 15.33 11.01
N GLY A 341 12.82 15.97 10.45
CA GLY A 341 12.83 16.45 9.09
C GLY A 341 13.19 15.45 8.03
N ALA A 342 13.96 14.39 8.34
CA ALA A 342 14.37 13.40 7.34
C ALA A 342 14.54 12.00 7.92
N PHE A 343 14.30 10.99 7.07
CA PHE A 343 14.48 9.57 7.40
C PHE A 343 15.23 8.84 6.28
N ALA A 344 16.18 8.00 6.70
CA ALA A 344 16.70 6.92 5.86
C ALA A 344 16.06 5.62 6.34
N LEU A 345 15.32 4.93 5.47
CA LEU A 345 14.58 3.70 5.80
C LEU A 345 15.25 2.49 5.18
N VAL A 346 15.54 1.47 5.98
CA VAL A 346 16.20 0.24 5.52
C VAL A 346 15.38 -0.96 5.96
N ASP A 347 14.85 -1.72 5.03
CA ASP A 347 14.11 -2.97 5.28
C ASP A 347 14.04 -3.81 4.00
N PRO A 348 14.36 -5.11 4.01
CA PRO A 348 14.33 -5.96 2.83
C PRO A 348 12.94 -6.48 2.45
N GLU A 349 11.96 -6.38 3.35
CA GLU A 349 10.70 -7.10 3.24
C GLU A 349 9.60 -6.27 2.59
N SER A 350 8.62 -6.98 2.05
CA SER A 350 7.34 -6.41 1.59
C SER A 350 6.26 -6.55 2.65
N VAL A 351 5.20 -5.75 2.50
CA VAL A 351 4.03 -5.79 3.38
C VAL A 351 3.22 -7.04 3.09
N GLU A 352 2.97 -7.85 4.11
CA GLU A 352 2.17 -9.07 4.05
C GLU A 352 0.90 -8.92 4.91
N ALA A 353 -0.14 -9.72 4.63
CA ALA A 353 -1.40 -9.67 5.35
C ALA A 353 -1.25 -9.80 6.89
N PRO A 354 -0.38 -10.68 7.45
CA PRO A 354 -0.15 -10.74 8.89
C PRO A 354 0.47 -9.49 9.49
N ASN A 355 1.07 -8.62 8.70
CA ASN A 355 1.63 -7.36 9.18
C ASN A 355 0.54 -6.36 9.56
N LEU A 356 -0.61 -6.36 8.85
CA LEU A 356 -1.64 -5.34 8.99
C LEU A 356 -2.22 -5.22 10.40
N SER A 357 -2.27 -6.31 11.15
CA SER A 357 -2.82 -6.32 12.52
C SER A 357 -1.95 -5.61 13.55
N ARG A 358 -0.66 -5.40 13.26
CA ARG A 358 0.35 -4.91 14.22
C ARG A 358 1.29 -3.85 13.65
N THR A 359 1.03 -3.35 12.45
CA THR A 359 1.80 -2.27 11.83
C THR A 359 0.89 -1.10 11.49
N GLY A 360 1.48 0.00 11.05
CA GLY A 360 0.73 1.13 10.51
C GLY A 360 0.28 0.96 9.06
N TYR A 361 0.49 -0.20 8.44
CA TYR A 361 0.16 -0.44 7.04
C TYR A 361 -1.32 -0.76 6.82
N GLU A 362 -1.78 -0.56 5.59
CA GLU A 362 -3.16 -0.74 5.17
C GLU A 362 -3.26 -1.83 4.09
N VAL A 363 -4.49 -2.29 3.81
CA VAL A 363 -4.73 -3.32 2.76
C VAL A 363 -4.16 -2.90 1.41
N GLY A 364 -4.19 -1.60 1.09
CA GLY A 364 -3.61 -1.04 -0.14
C GLY A 364 -2.08 -1.07 -0.21
N ASP A 365 -1.40 -1.46 0.86
CA ASP A 365 0.07 -1.60 0.91
C ASP A 365 0.55 -3.04 0.70
N LEU A 366 -0.36 -4.02 0.61
CA LEU A 366 0.01 -5.42 0.43
C LEU A 366 0.89 -5.61 -0.82
N GLY A 367 1.98 -6.36 -0.66
CA GLY A 367 2.97 -6.61 -1.71
C GLY A 367 3.97 -5.48 -1.95
N ARG A 368 3.75 -4.29 -1.39
CA ARG A 368 4.68 -3.15 -1.49
C ARG A 368 5.87 -3.35 -0.57
N ALA A 369 7.06 -2.88 -0.96
CA ALA A 369 8.21 -2.84 -0.06
C ALA A 369 7.86 -2.04 1.20
N LYS A 370 8.21 -2.54 2.41
CA LYS A 370 7.89 -1.87 3.67
C LYS A 370 8.44 -0.45 3.75
N VAL A 371 9.63 -0.21 3.19
CA VAL A 371 10.22 1.13 3.12
C VAL A 371 9.37 2.11 2.30
N GLU A 372 8.75 1.65 1.22
CA GLU A 372 7.88 2.46 0.37
C GLU A 372 6.52 2.72 1.04
N ALA A 373 5.93 1.68 1.65
CA ALA A 373 4.68 1.81 2.39
C ALA A 373 4.83 2.80 3.56
N LEU A 374 5.93 2.71 4.31
CA LEU A 374 6.23 3.64 5.40
C LEU A 374 6.47 5.05 4.86
N ALA A 375 7.23 5.21 3.78
CA ALA A 375 7.48 6.51 3.15
C ALA A 375 6.17 7.23 2.78
N ARG A 376 5.19 6.51 2.22
CA ARG A 376 3.86 7.05 1.91
C ARG A 376 3.15 7.58 3.16
N ARG A 377 3.19 6.83 4.26
CA ARG A 377 2.61 7.25 5.53
C ARG A 377 3.29 8.50 6.07
N LEU A 378 4.62 8.52 6.08
CA LEU A 378 5.37 9.68 6.55
C LEU A 378 5.05 10.93 5.74
N LEU A 379 4.98 10.82 4.40
CA LEU A 379 4.57 11.91 3.52
C LEU A 379 3.12 12.35 3.74
N ALA A 380 2.22 11.44 4.05
CA ALA A 380 0.82 11.78 4.36
C ALA A 380 0.68 12.55 5.67
N VAL A 381 1.56 12.28 6.63
CA VAL A 381 1.59 12.93 7.96
C VAL A 381 2.35 14.25 7.93
N GLN A 382 3.51 14.25 7.26
CA GLN A 382 4.41 15.40 7.15
C GLN A 382 4.88 15.54 5.70
N PRO A 383 4.18 16.30 4.87
CA PRO A 383 4.48 16.42 3.43
C PRO A 383 5.88 16.94 3.11
N ALA A 384 6.56 17.59 4.07
CA ALA A 384 7.90 18.17 3.94
C ALA A 384 9.03 17.22 4.38
N VAL A 385 8.73 15.98 4.77
CA VAL A 385 9.75 15.04 5.24
C VAL A 385 10.68 14.60 4.11
N GLY A 386 11.98 14.65 4.35
CA GLY A 386 13.00 14.10 3.45
C GLY A 386 13.10 12.58 3.62
N LEU A 387 13.22 11.84 2.54
CA LEU A 387 13.24 10.37 2.57
C LEU A 387 14.34 9.78 1.69
N SER A 388 15.04 8.78 2.23
CA SER A 388 15.98 7.91 1.52
C SER A 388 15.54 6.47 1.77
N LEU A 389 15.26 5.69 0.72
CA LEU A 389 14.67 4.36 0.82
C LEU A 389 15.66 3.28 0.34
N HIS A 390 15.83 2.25 1.15
CA HIS A 390 16.72 1.13 0.90
C HIS A 390 15.95 -0.19 1.14
N ALA A 391 15.33 -0.71 0.08
CA ALA A 391 14.61 -1.99 0.10
C ALA A 391 15.60 -3.16 0.06
N THR A 392 16.43 -3.29 1.09
CA THR A 392 17.50 -4.28 1.17
C THR A 392 17.86 -4.58 2.62
N ALA A 393 18.50 -5.73 2.87
CA ALA A 393 19.04 -6.06 4.17
C ALA A 393 20.28 -5.20 4.50
N LEU A 394 20.53 -4.97 5.79
CA LEU A 394 21.64 -4.14 6.25
C LEU A 394 23.02 -4.66 5.79
N ASP A 395 23.22 -5.96 5.82
CA ASP A 395 24.45 -6.60 5.38
C ASP A 395 24.64 -6.56 3.86
N ALA A 396 23.54 -6.51 3.11
CA ALA A 396 23.55 -6.42 1.66
C ALA A 396 23.82 -4.99 1.13
N LEU A 397 23.66 -3.95 1.97
CA LEU A 397 24.06 -2.58 1.61
C LEU A 397 25.57 -2.46 1.34
N GLY A 398 26.35 -3.28 2.02
CA GLY A 398 27.80 -3.15 2.03
C GLY A 398 28.31 -2.10 3.04
N PRO A 399 29.62 -2.16 3.42
CA PRO A 399 30.15 -1.34 4.51
C PRO A 399 30.19 0.16 4.19
N ALA A 400 30.57 0.55 3.00
CA ALA A 400 30.72 1.97 2.66
C ALA A 400 29.37 2.72 2.52
N PRO A 401 28.33 2.18 1.86
CA PRO A 401 26.98 2.78 1.88
C PRO A 401 26.40 2.84 3.30
N LEU A 402 26.56 1.79 4.11
CA LEU A 402 26.09 1.80 5.49
C LEU A 402 26.80 2.87 6.34
N ASP A 403 28.12 2.99 6.19
CA ASP A 403 28.91 4.05 6.85
C ASP A 403 28.40 5.45 6.45
N THR A 404 28.09 5.66 5.18
CA THR A 404 27.54 6.92 4.67
C THR A 404 26.19 7.25 5.31
N LEU A 405 25.28 6.28 5.39
CA LEU A 405 23.97 6.46 6.01
C LEU A 405 24.08 6.77 7.50
N VAL A 406 24.94 6.05 8.21
CA VAL A 406 25.16 6.27 9.65
C VAL A 406 25.77 7.66 9.90
N ARG A 407 26.74 8.09 9.09
CA ARG A 407 27.34 9.44 9.22
C ARG A 407 26.34 10.56 8.97
N ALA A 408 25.40 10.36 8.04
CA ALA A 408 24.37 11.33 7.72
C ALA A 408 23.26 11.42 8.77
N ALA A 409 23.11 10.38 9.61
CA ALA A 409 22.06 10.35 10.64
C ALA A 409 22.47 11.09 11.91
N ASP A 410 21.53 11.81 12.53
CA ASP A 410 21.67 12.35 13.90
C ASP A 410 21.26 11.32 14.95
N LEU A 411 20.46 10.33 14.58
CA LEU A 411 20.05 9.21 15.41
C LEU A 411 19.91 7.95 14.54
N VAL A 412 20.42 6.83 15.04
CA VAL A 412 20.25 5.52 14.43
C VAL A 412 19.23 4.73 15.25
N VAL A 413 18.21 4.17 14.59
CA VAL A 413 17.18 3.33 15.22
C VAL A 413 17.27 1.91 14.65
N ALA A 414 17.53 0.95 15.51
CA ALA A 414 17.51 -0.47 15.21
C ALA A 414 16.18 -1.06 15.73
N ALA A 415 15.19 -1.18 14.85
CA ALA A 415 13.88 -1.76 15.11
C ALA A 415 13.68 -3.08 14.36
N THR A 416 14.78 -3.76 14.04
CA THR A 416 14.80 -5.08 13.41
C THR A 416 14.91 -6.18 14.46
N ASP A 417 14.33 -7.33 14.20
CA ASP A 417 14.45 -8.56 14.99
C ASP A 417 15.71 -9.37 14.64
N ASP A 418 16.51 -8.92 13.65
CA ASP A 418 17.81 -9.52 13.32
C ASP A 418 18.92 -9.09 14.28
N PRO A 419 19.39 -9.99 15.18
CA PRO A 419 20.47 -9.66 16.12
C PRO A 419 21.82 -9.37 15.43
N ALA A 420 22.02 -9.86 14.19
CA ALA A 420 23.24 -9.57 13.44
C ALA A 420 23.20 -8.14 12.90
N GLY A 421 22.07 -7.71 12.37
CA GLY A 421 21.83 -6.33 11.94
C GLY A 421 21.93 -5.33 13.10
N GLN A 422 21.36 -5.66 14.26
CA GLN A 422 21.49 -4.82 15.46
C GLN A 422 22.97 -4.64 15.87
N ARG A 423 23.75 -5.72 15.90
CA ARG A 423 25.20 -5.65 16.21
C ARG A 423 26.00 -4.88 15.16
N LEU A 424 25.60 -5.00 13.89
CA LEU A 424 26.24 -4.26 12.81
C LEU A 424 26.00 -2.76 12.97
N LEU A 425 24.75 -2.35 13.18
CA LEU A 425 24.39 -0.94 13.42
C LEU A 425 25.09 -0.37 14.66
N ASP A 426 25.16 -1.12 15.76
CA ASP A 426 25.86 -0.70 16.97
C ASP A 426 27.33 -0.36 16.70
N ARG A 427 28.03 -1.24 15.96
CA ARG A 427 29.42 -1.02 15.57
C ARG A 427 29.61 0.27 14.77
N PHE A 428 28.81 0.46 13.73
CA PHE A 428 28.91 1.65 12.89
C PHE A 428 28.50 2.92 13.64
N ALA A 429 27.37 2.91 14.35
CA ALA A 429 26.89 4.06 15.09
C ALA A 429 27.89 4.49 16.15
N TYR A 430 28.37 3.53 16.96
CA TYR A 430 29.33 3.82 18.03
C TYR A 430 30.68 4.34 17.51
N ALA A 431 31.23 3.72 16.46
CA ALA A 431 32.49 4.15 15.84
C ALA A 431 32.38 5.54 15.18
N ARG A 432 31.21 5.93 14.68
CA ARG A 432 30.98 7.23 14.06
C ARG A 432 30.45 8.31 15.01
N GLY A 433 30.40 8.02 16.32
CA GLY A 433 29.96 8.97 17.32
C GLY A 433 28.46 9.30 17.24
N ARG A 434 27.65 8.40 16.67
CA ARG A 434 26.21 8.62 16.50
C ARG A 434 25.42 7.91 17.61
N PRO A 435 24.51 8.62 18.28
CA PRO A 435 23.60 7.98 19.23
C PRO A 435 22.71 6.97 18.50
N ALA A 436 22.47 5.84 19.16
CA ALA A 436 21.60 4.79 18.61
C ALA A 436 20.57 4.32 19.63
N LEU A 437 19.38 3.97 19.15
CA LEU A 437 18.33 3.30 19.91
C LEU A 437 18.12 1.89 19.37
N PHE A 438 18.15 0.92 20.25
CA PHE A 438 17.80 -0.46 19.95
C PHE A 438 16.49 -0.76 20.64
N VAL A 439 15.49 -1.15 19.85
CA VAL A 439 14.12 -1.35 20.32
C VAL A 439 13.70 -2.77 20.03
N GLY A 440 13.24 -3.48 21.04
CA GLY A 440 12.84 -4.87 20.95
C GLY A 440 11.58 -5.17 21.74
N LEU A 441 10.79 -6.13 21.23
CA LEU A 441 9.69 -6.75 21.95
C LEU A 441 10.19 -8.09 22.51
N TYR A 442 9.72 -8.45 23.70
CA TYR A 442 9.99 -9.75 24.28
C TYR A 442 8.92 -10.77 23.85
N ALA A 443 9.25 -12.05 24.02
CA ALA A 443 8.38 -13.16 23.63
C ALA A 443 6.95 -12.99 24.14
N GLY A 444 5.97 -13.17 23.25
CA GLY A 444 4.55 -13.01 23.54
C GLY A 444 4.12 -11.56 23.80
N ALA A 445 4.95 -10.58 23.43
CA ALA A 445 4.73 -9.15 23.68
C ALA A 445 4.45 -8.82 25.17
N GLN A 446 4.93 -9.63 26.09
CA GLN A 446 4.75 -9.42 27.53
C GLN A 446 5.50 -8.19 28.05
N GLY A 447 6.34 -7.60 27.21
CA GLY A 447 7.11 -6.40 27.47
C GLY A 447 8.02 -6.05 26.31
N GLY A 448 8.91 -5.09 26.55
CA GLY A 448 9.88 -4.66 25.56
C GLY A 448 11.03 -3.90 26.18
N GLU A 449 11.96 -3.51 25.36
CA GLU A 449 13.15 -2.79 25.75
C GLU A 449 13.47 -1.63 24.81
N VAL A 450 14.10 -0.62 25.39
CA VAL A 450 14.73 0.48 24.65
C VAL A 450 16.13 0.68 25.22
N VAL A 451 17.16 0.44 24.43
CA VAL A 451 18.56 0.62 24.82
C VAL A 451 19.13 1.83 24.11
N MET A 452 19.62 2.80 24.85
CA MET A 452 20.35 3.95 24.34
C MET A 452 21.85 3.62 24.28
N SER A 453 22.43 3.57 23.09
CA SER A 453 23.88 3.45 22.88
C SER A 453 24.40 4.81 22.44
N VAL A 454 25.01 5.53 23.38
CA VAL A 454 25.52 6.90 23.17
C VAL A 454 27.05 6.87 23.35
N PRO A 455 27.82 7.04 22.26
CA PRO A 455 29.28 6.95 22.29
C PRO A 455 29.91 7.88 23.33
N GLY A 456 30.81 7.32 24.16
CA GLY A 456 31.48 8.04 25.22
C GLY A 456 30.67 8.27 26.50
N ARG A 457 29.37 7.92 26.51
CA ARG A 457 28.47 8.10 27.67
C ARG A 457 27.88 6.79 28.19
N THR A 458 27.66 5.82 27.30
CA THR A 458 27.05 4.54 27.66
C THR A 458 27.88 3.37 27.13
N PRO A 459 27.67 2.13 27.66
CA PRO A 459 28.11 0.93 26.96
C PRO A 459 27.46 0.85 25.55
N CYS A 460 28.12 0.12 24.65
CA CYS A 460 27.49 -0.26 23.39
C CYS A 460 26.32 -1.26 23.61
N TYR A 461 25.46 -1.44 22.62
CA TYR A 461 24.32 -2.34 22.71
C TYR A 461 24.70 -3.77 23.12
N LEU A 462 25.80 -4.32 22.57
CA LEU A 462 26.25 -5.66 22.89
C LEU A 462 26.63 -5.80 24.37
N CYS A 463 27.29 -4.80 24.96
CA CYS A 463 27.62 -4.80 26.38
C CYS A 463 26.37 -4.59 27.24
N ALA A 464 25.49 -3.67 26.84
CA ALA A 464 24.28 -3.36 27.59
C ALA A 464 23.33 -4.57 27.69
N THR A 465 23.23 -5.37 26.65
CA THR A 465 22.29 -6.52 26.57
C THR A 465 22.92 -7.87 26.99
N ARG A 466 24.16 -7.87 27.47
CA ARG A 466 24.89 -9.11 27.84
C ARG A 466 24.14 -9.95 28.87
N THR A 467 23.58 -9.31 29.87
CA THR A 467 22.85 -9.98 30.96
C THR A 467 21.59 -10.67 30.44
N ARG A 468 20.89 -10.04 29.47
CA ARG A 468 19.73 -10.62 28.82
C ARG A 468 20.05 -11.96 28.14
N GLY A 469 21.18 -12.04 27.44
CA GLY A 469 21.61 -13.28 26.77
C GLY A 469 21.87 -14.46 27.73
N ALA A 470 22.17 -14.20 28.99
CA ALA A 470 22.30 -15.22 30.01
C ALA A 470 20.93 -15.68 30.56
N LEU A 471 19.98 -14.75 30.71
CA LEU A 471 18.65 -15.03 31.24
C LEU A 471 17.70 -15.67 30.19
N ALA A 472 17.85 -15.33 28.90
CA ALA A 472 17.00 -15.85 27.83
C ALA A 472 17.16 -17.36 27.56
N ARG A 473 18.18 -18.01 28.10
CA ARG A 473 18.44 -19.44 27.88
C ARG A 473 17.62 -20.37 28.80
N GLU A 474 16.96 -19.85 29.81
CA GLU A 474 16.18 -20.63 30.77
C GLU A 474 14.66 -20.65 30.52
N GLY A 475 14.14 -19.82 29.62
CA GLY A 475 12.71 -19.72 29.31
C GLY A 475 12.38 -20.16 27.89
N GLY A 476 11.72 -21.30 27.78
CA GLY A 476 11.11 -22.00 26.66
C GLY A 476 11.20 -21.40 25.24
N GLY A 477 11.65 -22.23 24.33
CA GLY A 477 11.92 -21.89 22.94
C GLY A 477 10.75 -21.19 22.21
N ALA A 478 11.09 -20.16 21.47
CA ALA A 478 10.22 -19.48 20.54
C ALA A 478 9.55 -20.49 19.59
N ARG A 479 8.24 -20.52 19.58
CA ARG A 479 7.47 -21.28 18.58
C ARG A 479 7.40 -20.45 17.30
N GLU A 480 8.23 -20.79 16.34
CA GLU A 480 8.08 -20.30 14.98
C GLU A 480 6.84 -20.92 14.34
N ILE A 481 5.83 -20.12 14.03
CA ILE A 481 4.68 -20.54 13.23
C ILE A 481 4.68 -19.68 11.96
N ASP A 482 4.82 -20.33 10.79
CA ASP A 482 4.70 -19.70 9.48
C ASP A 482 3.22 -19.73 9.05
N TYR A 483 2.65 -18.56 8.73
CA TYR A 483 1.24 -18.42 8.37
C TYR A 483 0.87 -19.15 7.04
N GLY A 484 1.80 -19.34 6.13
CA GLY A 484 1.60 -20.12 4.90
C GLY A 484 1.69 -21.62 5.11
N THR A 485 2.43 -22.07 6.15
CA THR A 485 2.68 -23.46 6.52
C THR A 485 2.21 -23.79 7.94
N ALA A 486 1.40 -22.90 8.58
CA ALA A 486 1.03 -22.91 9.99
C ALA A 486 2.22 -22.75 10.96
N ARG A 487 3.30 -22.09 10.51
CA ARG A 487 4.48 -21.76 11.33
C ARG A 487 4.65 -20.25 11.40
N LEU A 488 4.58 -19.65 12.58
CA LEU A 488 4.84 -18.21 12.80
C LEU A 488 6.35 -17.95 12.75
N ARG A 489 6.77 -17.08 11.82
CA ARG A 489 8.07 -16.41 11.91
C ARG A 489 7.86 -15.05 12.57
N GLY A 490 8.38 -14.87 13.76
CA GLY A 490 8.31 -13.65 14.55
C GLY A 490 7.48 -13.79 15.82
N GLU A 491 7.67 -12.84 16.75
CA GLU A 491 6.98 -12.81 18.04
C GLU A 491 5.50 -12.47 17.89
N LEU A 492 4.67 -13.15 18.67
CA LEU A 492 3.26 -12.82 18.82
C LEU A 492 3.14 -11.47 19.54
N ALA A 493 2.47 -10.52 18.90
CA ALA A 493 2.22 -9.21 19.48
C ALA A 493 0.91 -8.62 18.94
N ILE A 494 0.22 -7.87 19.78
CA ILE A 494 -0.92 -7.04 19.37
C ILE A 494 -0.47 -5.58 19.23
N GLY A 495 -1.20 -4.81 18.42
CA GLY A 495 -0.88 -3.41 18.17
C GLY A 495 -0.65 -2.58 19.44
N PRO A 496 -1.50 -2.65 20.50
CA PRO A 496 -1.29 -1.90 21.73
C PRO A 496 0.05 -2.15 22.43
N ASP A 497 0.55 -3.40 22.47
CA ASP A 497 1.83 -3.72 23.08
C ASP A 497 2.99 -3.14 22.29
N VAL A 498 2.91 -3.25 20.95
CA VAL A 498 3.89 -2.65 20.03
C VAL A 498 3.93 -1.14 20.20
N HIS A 499 2.75 -0.49 20.22
CA HIS A 499 2.63 0.97 20.37
C HIS A 499 3.22 1.45 21.69
N HIS A 500 3.02 0.72 22.78
CA HIS A 500 3.56 1.08 24.08
C HIS A 500 5.09 1.20 24.03
N VAL A 501 5.76 0.17 23.51
CA VAL A 501 7.24 0.15 23.42
C VAL A 501 7.75 1.16 22.38
N ALA A 502 7.11 1.23 21.20
CA ALA A 502 7.49 2.16 20.15
C ALA A 502 7.30 3.63 20.58
N SER A 503 6.27 3.94 21.38
CA SER A 503 6.04 5.28 21.90
C SER A 503 7.11 5.69 22.93
N ALA A 504 7.52 4.77 23.81
CA ALA A 504 8.62 5.01 24.73
C ALA A 504 9.94 5.27 23.97
N ALA A 505 10.22 4.44 22.95
CA ALA A 505 11.40 4.60 22.10
C ALA A 505 11.37 5.93 21.32
N ALA A 506 10.22 6.30 20.75
CA ALA A 506 10.06 7.57 20.03
C ALA A 506 10.33 8.77 20.95
N LYS A 507 9.80 8.74 22.18
CA LYS A 507 10.02 9.81 23.16
C LYS A 507 11.48 9.93 23.58
N LEU A 508 12.18 8.82 23.78
CA LEU A 508 13.62 8.80 24.05
C LEU A 508 14.43 9.27 22.83
N GLY A 509 14.05 8.85 21.62
CA GLY A 509 14.68 9.31 20.38
C GLY A 509 14.56 10.81 20.18
N LEU A 510 13.38 11.38 20.42
CA LEU A 510 13.18 12.84 20.40
C LEU A 510 14.05 13.54 21.43
N SER A 511 14.15 12.99 22.64
CA SER A 511 14.99 13.53 23.69
C SER A 511 16.48 13.56 23.29
N LEU A 512 16.99 12.48 22.70
CA LEU A 512 18.36 12.41 22.18
C LEU A 512 18.60 13.43 21.04
N LEU A 513 17.66 13.55 20.10
CA LEU A 513 17.75 14.50 18.99
C LEU A 513 17.70 15.97 19.44
N LEU A 514 17.09 16.23 20.60
CA LEU A 514 16.98 17.55 21.21
C LEU A 514 18.12 17.89 22.18
N ALA A 515 19.10 17.00 22.35
CA ALA A 515 20.22 17.23 23.23
C ALA A 515 20.90 18.57 22.91
N GLY A 516 21.11 19.40 23.95
CA GLY A 516 21.68 20.74 23.82
C GLY A 516 20.78 21.83 23.25
N SER A 517 19.52 21.53 22.89
CA SER A 517 18.58 22.53 22.32
C SER A 517 17.87 23.40 23.36
N GLY A 518 17.97 23.06 24.66
CA GLY A 518 17.21 23.71 25.73
C GLY A 518 15.72 23.35 25.76
N ALA A 519 15.22 22.49 24.86
CA ALA A 519 13.83 22.03 24.89
C ALA A 519 13.55 21.17 26.14
N PRO A 520 12.37 21.31 26.79
CA PRO A 520 12.05 20.56 28.01
C PRO A 520 12.17 19.05 27.85
N LEU A 521 11.81 18.51 26.69
CA LEU A 521 11.91 17.07 26.43
C LEU A 521 13.35 16.54 26.38
N ALA A 522 14.35 17.39 26.10
CA ALA A 522 15.77 16.99 26.11
C ALA A 522 16.22 16.41 27.46
N ALA A 523 15.63 16.86 28.57
CA ALA A 523 15.99 16.43 29.92
C ALA A 523 15.73 14.93 30.17
N LEU A 524 14.80 14.29 29.45
CA LEU A 524 14.45 12.89 29.71
C LEU A 524 15.64 11.93 29.47
N ALA A 525 16.25 11.95 28.30
CA ALA A 525 17.40 11.12 28.01
C ALA A 525 18.64 11.60 28.78
N GLU A 526 18.81 12.93 28.94
CA GLU A 526 19.93 13.49 29.69
C GLU A 526 19.96 13.00 31.14
N THR A 527 18.81 12.98 31.83
CA THR A 527 18.71 12.42 33.19
C THR A 527 19.13 10.95 33.21
N ALA A 528 18.55 10.12 32.34
CA ALA A 528 18.88 8.69 32.27
C ALA A 528 20.37 8.44 31.97
N LEU A 529 20.97 9.24 31.09
CA LEU A 529 22.37 9.16 30.73
C LEU A 529 23.29 9.61 31.89
N SER A 530 22.88 10.64 32.64
CA SER A 530 23.64 11.15 33.82
C SER A 530 23.58 10.17 34.98
N ASP A 531 22.46 9.47 35.15
CA ASP A 531 22.28 8.45 36.19
C ASP A 531 22.92 7.10 35.79
N GLY A 532 23.46 7.00 34.58
CA GLY A 532 24.06 5.76 34.07
C GLY A 532 23.03 4.66 33.77
N THR A 533 21.79 5.01 33.50
CA THR A 533 20.68 4.09 33.26
C THR A 533 20.17 4.13 31.80
N PRO A 534 20.99 3.78 30.81
CA PRO A 534 20.63 3.89 29.40
C PRO A 534 19.69 2.78 28.91
N TYR A 535 19.30 1.85 29.73
CA TYR A 535 18.54 0.66 29.35
C TYR A 535 17.18 0.65 30.05
N LEU A 536 16.12 0.98 29.31
CA LEU A 536 14.74 0.90 29.76
C LEU A 536 14.15 -0.46 29.41
N THR A 537 13.58 -1.14 30.38
CA THR A 537 12.69 -2.29 30.16
C THR A 537 11.27 -1.90 30.60
N THR A 538 10.26 -2.40 29.89
CA THR A 538 8.86 -2.17 30.24
C THR A 538 8.08 -3.46 30.14
N SER A 539 7.15 -3.71 31.08
CA SER A 539 6.21 -4.84 31.02
C SER A 539 4.85 -4.39 30.53
N THR A 540 4.19 -5.22 29.73
CA THR A 540 2.81 -5.01 29.29
C THR A 540 1.80 -5.86 30.04
N VAL A 541 2.30 -6.81 30.86
CA VAL A 541 1.50 -7.71 31.69
C VAL A 541 2.01 -7.74 33.14
N PRO A 542 1.15 -8.07 34.16
CA PRO A 542 1.58 -8.09 35.56
C PRO A 542 2.61 -9.17 35.89
N GLY A 543 2.53 -10.31 35.23
CA GLY A 543 3.36 -11.49 35.49
C GLY A 543 4.62 -11.57 34.62
N TYR A 544 5.22 -10.44 34.29
CA TYR A 544 6.39 -10.44 33.41
C TYR A 544 7.55 -11.25 34.00
N TRP A 545 8.00 -12.29 33.29
CA TRP A 545 8.96 -13.31 33.78
C TRP A 545 10.29 -12.75 34.33
N PHE A 546 10.74 -11.64 33.80
CA PHE A 546 11.99 -11.00 34.17
C PHE A 546 11.90 -10.27 35.54
N TYR A 547 10.73 -9.69 35.84
CA TYR A 547 10.55 -8.85 37.01
C TYR A 547 10.63 -9.62 38.33
N PRO A 548 10.01 -10.82 38.49
CA PRO A 548 10.15 -11.62 39.70
C PRO A 548 11.60 -12.01 39.99
N GLN A 549 12.40 -12.27 38.97
CA GLN A 549 13.82 -12.63 39.14
C GLN A 549 14.69 -11.46 39.58
N VAL A 550 14.35 -10.22 39.15
CA VAL A 550 15.11 -9.02 39.50
C VAL A 550 14.61 -8.37 40.78
N PHE A 551 13.33 -8.40 41.05
CA PHE A 551 12.68 -7.66 42.15
C PHE A 551 12.05 -8.56 43.21
N GLY A 552 12.13 -9.88 43.05
CA GLY A 552 11.46 -10.84 43.92
C GLY A 552 9.93 -10.77 43.78
N ASP A 553 9.23 -11.52 44.63
CA ASP A 553 7.75 -11.51 44.68
C ASP A 553 7.27 -10.24 45.40
N THR A 554 7.52 -9.07 44.81
CA THR A 554 7.05 -7.82 45.38
C THR A 554 5.52 -7.72 45.16
N PRO A 555 4.71 -7.70 46.25
CA PRO A 555 3.28 -7.53 46.10
C PRO A 555 2.94 -6.23 45.39
N GLY A 556 1.97 -6.25 44.46
CA GLY A 556 1.46 -5.06 43.78
C GLY A 556 2.17 -4.71 42.46
N GLN A 557 2.88 -5.66 41.84
CA GLN A 557 3.32 -5.48 40.46
C GLN A 557 2.12 -5.44 39.51
N HIS A 558 2.12 -4.45 38.62
CA HIS A 558 1.06 -4.24 37.64
C HIS A 558 1.64 -4.17 36.23
N ALA A 559 0.78 -4.29 35.23
CA ALA A 559 1.16 -4.00 33.84
C ALA A 559 1.65 -2.55 33.70
N TYR A 560 2.42 -2.32 32.62
CA TYR A 560 2.99 -1.02 32.26
C TYR A 560 4.04 -0.46 33.24
N GLN A 561 4.60 -1.28 34.06
CA GLN A 561 5.77 -0.90 34.86
C GLN A 561 7.01 -0.83 34.00
N SER A 562 7.86 0.15 34.29
CA SER A 562 9.14 0.33 33.62
C SER A 562 10.29 0.35 34.63
N VAL A 563 11.41 -0.22 34.22
CA VAL A 563 12.64 -0.28 35.03
C VAL A 563 13.81 0.19 34.18
N TRP A 564 14.64 1.01 34.78
CA TRP A 564 15.90 1.46 34.20
C TRP A 564 17.07 0.66 34.76
N LEU A 565 17.89 0.12 33.86
CA LEU A 565 19.05 -0.72 34.21
C LEU A 565 20.36 0.03 33.96
N THR A 566 21.36 -0.32 34.76
CA THR A 566 22.72 0.26 34.76
C THR A 566 23.74 -0.76 34.23
N PRO A 567 23.83 -0.99 32.92
CA PRO A 567 24.78 -1.92 32.34
C PRO A 567 26.20 -1.34 32.39
N ALA A 568 27.20 -2.22 32.57
CA ALA A 568 28.60 -1.85 32.55
C ALA A 568 29.31 -2.21 31.24
N PRO A 569 30.20 -1.37 30.72
CA PRO A 569 31.03 -1.70 29.57
C PRO A 569 32.06 -2.77 29.91
N ARG A 570 32.48 -3.55 28.92
CA ARG A 570 33.65 -4.44 29.07
C ARG A 570 34.89 -3.69 28.59
N GLN A 571 35.99 -3.85 29.31
CA GLN A 571 37.26 -3.23 28.92
C GLN A 571 37.80 -3.77 27.59
N ASP A 572 37.60 -5.06 27.32
CA ASP A 572 38.01 -5.76 26.09
C ASP A 572 37.01 -5.67 24.95
N CYS A 573 35.97 -4.83 25.06
CA CYS A 573 34.97 -4.72 24.03
C CYS A 573 35.53 -4.01 22.77
N PRO A 574 35.46 -4.63 21.58
CA PRO A 574 35.98 -4.01 20.37
C PRO A 574 35.15 -2.80 19.86
N VAL A 575 34.02 -2.52 20.50
CA VAL A 575 33.14 -1.40 20.16
C VAL A 575 33.27 -0.26 21.18
N CYS A 576 33.05 -0.53 22.46
CA CYS A 576 32.99 0.50 23.50
C CYS A 576 34.11 0.36 24.57
N GLY A 577 35.00 -0.66 24.51
CA GLY A 577 36.10 -0.87 25.43
C GLY A 577 37.22 0.17 25.31
N ASP A 578 38.41 -0.20 25.76
CA ASP A 578 39.56 0.69 25.66
C ASP A 578 39.78 1.20 24.21
N PRO A 579 40.06 2.48 24.02
CA PRO A 579 40.24 3.07 22.68
C PRO A 579 41.26 2.32 21.80
N SER A 580 42.33 1.79 22.40
CA SER A 580 43.39 1.04 21.69
C SER A 580 42.95 -0.34 21.20
N GLY A 581 41.87 -0.90 21.76
CA GLY A 581 41.27 -2.19 21.37
C GLY A 581 40.06 -2.08 20.47
N ARG A 582 39.62 -0.87 20.14
CA ARG A 582 38.46 -0.67 19.28
C ARG A 582 38.79 -0.96 17.80
N VAL A 583 37.84 -1.59 17.10
CA VAL A 583 37.99 -1.97 15.69
C VAL A 583 37.08 -1.11 14.83
N ASP A 584 37.65 -0.49 13.80
CA ASP A 584 36.80 0.23 12.82
C ASP A 584 35.88 -0.78 12.11
N PRO A 585 34.58 -0.51 12.03
CA PRO A 585 33.63 -1.42 11.38
C PRO A 585 33.93 -1.65 9.89
N LEU A 586 34.65 -0.74 9.22
CA LEU A 586 35.08 -0.93 7.82
C LEU A 586 36.17 -2.00 7.66
N ASP A 587 36.93 -2.27 8.73
CA ASP A 587 37.97 -3.31 8.75
C ASP A 587 37.43 -4.71 9.05
N VAL A 588 36.13 -4.80 9.40
CA VAL A 588 35.45 -6.08 9.69
C VAL A 588 34.71 -6.54 8.44
N PRO A 589 35.03 -7.71 7.86
CA PRO A 589 34.31 -8.19 6.69
C PRO A 589 32.86 -8.45 7.04
N LEU A 590 31.93 -7.84 6.29
CA LEU A 590 30.52 -8.22 6.29
C LEU A 590 30.41 -9.65 5.74
N ARG A 591 29.56 -10.49 6.32
CA ARG A 591 29.23 -11.76 5.69
C ARG A 591 28.67 -11.47 4.29
N GLY A 592 29.22 -12.13 3.28
CA GLY A 592 28.77 -11.96 1.90
C GLY A 592 27.24 -12.16 1.79
N PRO A 593 26.62 -11.53 0.81
CA PRO A 593 25.18 -11.57 0.64
C PRO A 593 24.71 -13.02 0.60
N ARG A 594 23.79 -13.41 1.47
CA ARG A 594 22.94 -14.57 1.22
C ARG A 594 22.15 -14.22 -0.03
N ALA A 595 22.28 -15.03 -1.07
CA ALA A 595 21.47 -14.90 -2.28
C ALA A 595 20.01 -14.83 -1.86
N ALA A 596 19.45 -13.62 -1.85
CA ALA A 596 18.02 -13.43 -1.71
C ALA A 596 17.41 -13.95 -3.01
N SER A 597 16.66 -15.05 -2.94
CA SER A 597 15.85 -15.51 -4.04
C SER A 597 14.71 -14.49 -4.22
N PHE A 598 14.88 -13.55 -5.13
CA PHE A 598 13.78 -12.75 -5.66
C PHE A 598 12.90 -13.64 -6.55
N ALA A 599 11.95 -14.34 -5.96
CA ALA A 599 10.81 -14.89 -6.67
C ALA A 599 9.75 -13.81 -6.72
N GLY A 600 9.66 -13.08 -7.83
CA GLY A 600 8.62 -12.06 -7.97
C GLY A 600 8.96 -10.90 -8.89
N VAL A 601 9.69 -11.13 -9.97
CA VAL A 601 9.78 -10.19 -11.09
C VAL A 601 9.03 -10.80 -12.26
N LEU A 602 8.15 -9.99 -12.86
CA LEU A 602 7.40 -10.23 -14.08
C LEU A 602 8.05 -11.32 -14.96
N ARG A 603 7.38 -12.44 -15.14
CA ARG A 603 7.74 -13.39 -16.19
C ARG A 603 7.24 -12.76 -17.50
N ASP A 604 8.17 -12.24 -18.28
CA ASP A 604 7.95 -12.00 -19.68
C ASP A 604 7.56 -13.32 -20.35
N GLY A 605 6.44 -13.30 -21.09
CA GLY A 605 6.00 -14.45 -21.83
C GLY A 605 7.02 -14.83 -22.89
N GLU A 606 7.67 -15.97 -22.74
CA GLU A 606 8.33 -16.61 -23.87
C GLU A 606 7.26 -17.17 -24.82
N PRO A 607 7.35 -16.93 -26.13
CA PRO A 607 6.48 -17.55 -27.08
C PRO A 607 6.81 -19.05 -27.18
N ALA A 608 5.81 -19.88 -27.04
CA ALA A 608 5.92 -21.30 -27.32
C ALA A 608 6.41 -21.51 -28.77
N GLY A 609 7.64 -21.92 -28.90
CA GLY A 609 8.26 -22.31 -30.15
C GLY A 609 8.39 -23.82 -30.26
N SER A 610 7.73 -24.35 -31.29
CA SER A 610 7.87 -25.67 -31.95
C SER A 610 7.98 -26.92 -31.07
#